data_1aefe694900744322ca4c132e9e21208
#
_entry.id   1aefe694900744322ca4c132e9e21208
#
_cell.length_a   1.000
_cell.length_b   1.000
_cell.length_c   1.000
_cell.angle_alpha   90.00
_cell.angle_beta   90.00
_cell.angle_gamma   90.00
#
_symmetry.space_group_name_H-M   'P 1'
#
loop_
_entity.id
_entity.type
_entity.pdbx_description
1 polymer ?
#
loop_
_entity_poly.entity_id
_entity_poly.type
_entity_poly.pdbx_seq_one_letter_code
_entity_poly.pdbx_strand_id
1 'polypeptide(L)'
;MCIRDREDYLSTPASNAVWSLGYGSASLQTGDELDGKHYVGGSLSFPKSKAATAIYDDQRVRVIAINDGSGRGTLIFAVIDGFGISSTDVRGIRKELADFAKANNIVGINISVLHQHSCVDTFGMNGDLVKMIFTNPALNRINNTFGTDYKLLNGQNASFMKHLYDVTVDSVKEAVNSMTTGKMYYSEIEAGEYIRDKREPMVFDSKIHRFRFVPDNGTKETWLCNMAIHAVGNGAAGTEITGDYPYYIEQEVNKAGANFIQIQGAELAISSKHDSLNLPEGTPRLESLKIYGTTLGKLIVESNEAETEVAPLLNYRMKEYYVPVTNQILEFAGKLGALTNTVVATDDSNNVLEVATELGYLEIGTKLAVAIIPGELEPAIAYGGYLDADHSWTGTDFDYPSLQDIVGTDKELLVFGLMNDQIGYILEDNDYSSILSGVNEEIVATGNLAGSTTINAFEELMKSIH
;
A
#
# COMPACT_ATOMS: atom_id res chain seq x y z
N MET A 1 -1.77 -9.88 17.54
CA MET A 1 -3.24 -9.92 17.63
C MET A 1 -3.67 -10.75 16.44
N CYS A 2 -4.17 -11.98 16.67
CA CYS A 2 -4.72 -12.75 15.56
C CYS A 2 -5.92 -11.98 15.01
N ILE A 3 -5.86 -11.64 13.73
CA ILE A 3 -7.01 -11.11 13.00
C ILE A 3 -8.10 -12.17 13.13
N ARG A 4 -9.24 -11.84 13.75
CA ARG A 4 -10.39 -12.73 13.70
C ARG A 4 -10.97 -12.59 12.31
N ASP A 5 -10.76 -13.61 11.50
CA ASP A 5 -11.48 -13.75 10.24
C ASP A 5 -12.99 -13.75 10.54
N ARG A 6 -13.76 -13.13 9.68
CA ARG A 6 -15.24 -13.24 9.78
C ARG A 6 -15.61 -14.68 9.50
N GLU A 7 -16.08 -15.39 10.51
CA GLU A 7 -16.37 -16.84 10.44
C GLU A 7 -17.53 -17.17 9.48
N ASP A 8 -18.44 -16.20 9.27
CA ASP A 8 -19.64 -16.40 8.44
C ASP A 8 -19.57 -15.54 7.17
N TYR A 9 -19.33 -16.19 6.05
CA TYR A 9 -19.39 -15.58 4.73
C TYR A 9 -20.85 -15.38 4.30
N LEU A 10 -21.25 -14.15 3.96
CA LEU A 10 -22.60 -13.86 3.51
C LEU A 10 -22.62 -13.68 1.99
N SER A 11 -23.58 -14.31 1.31
CA SER A 11 -23.83 -14.10 -0.12
C SER A 11 -24.74 -12.91 -0.42
N THR A 12 -25.48 -12.44 0.60
CA THR A 12 -26.41 -11.31 0.51
C THR A 12 -26.33 -10.47 1.79
N PRO A 13 -26.69 -9.19 1.72
CA PRO A 13 -26.74 -8.35 2.91
C PRO A 13 -27.60 -8.95 4.03
N ALA A 14 -27.18 -8.76 5.28
CA ALA A 14 -27.96 -9.17 6.44
C ALA A 14 -29.29 -8.39 6.47
N SER A 15 -30.30 -8.95 7.14
CA SER A 15 -31.59 -8.27 7.35
C SER A 15 -31.34 -6.96 8.09
N ASN A 16 -31.85 -5.85 7.57
CA ASN A 16 -31.63 -4.48 8.07
C ASN A 16 -30.17 -3.99 8.09
N ALA A 17 -29.30 -4.59 7.27
CA ALA A 17 -27.95 -4.08 7.07
C ALA A 17 -27.98 -2.64 6.55
N VAL A 18 -27.07 -1.81 7.07
CA VAL A 18 -26.88 -0.42 6.64
C VAL A 18 -25.41 -0.07 6.76
N TRP A 19 -24.89 0.63 5.77
CA TRP A 19 -23.53 1.13 5.84
C TRP A 19 -23.34 2.09 7.01
N SER A 20 -22.24 1.95 7.72
CA SER A 20 -21.72 2.96 8.63
C SER A 20 -20.26 3.23 8.29
N LEU A 21 -19.91 4.49 8.21
CA LEU A 21 -18.53 4.92 7.95
C LEU A 21 -18.18 6.13 8.79
N GLY A 22 -16.94 6.17 9.28
CA GLY A 22 -16.33 7.31 9.93
C GLY A 22 -14.96 7.59 9.34
N TYR A 23 -14.48 8.83 9.50
CA TYR A 23 -13.22 9.33 8.96
C TYR A 23 -12.40 10.00 10.06
N GLY A 24 -11.08 9.81 9.99
CA GLY A 24 -10.09 10.50 10.80
C GLY A 24 -8.84 10.80 9.96
N SER A 25 -8.15 11.91 10.26
CA SER A 25 -6.94 12.28 9.55
C SER A 25 -6.06 13.22 10.36
N ALA A 26 -4.74 13.02 10.28
CA ALA A 26 -3.78 13.87 10.95
C ALA A 26 -2.54 14.12 10.09
N SER A 27 -1.85 15.23 10.36
CA SER A 27 -0.53 15.54 9.80
C SER A 27 0.53 14.63 10.43
N LEU A 28 1.49 14.19 9.61
CA LEU A 28 2.69 13.46 10.05
C LEU A 28 3.87 14.40 10.31
N GLN A 29 3.74 15.70 10.05
CA GLN A 29 4.82 16.66 10.26
C GLN A 29 5.09 16.84 11.76
N THR A 30 6.36 16.71 12.12
CA THR A 30 6.88 16.89 13.49
C THR A 30 7.46 18.29 13.72
N GLY A 31 7.79 19.00 12.64
CA GLY A 31 8.36 20.33 12.66
C GLY A 31 9.90 20.36 12.71
N ASP A 32 10.56 19.20 12.75
CA ASP A 32 12.02 19.05 12.74
C ASP A 32 12.56 18.31 11.51
N GLU A 33 11.75 18.15 10.46
CA GLU A 33 12.08 17.40 9.24
C GLU A 33 13.35 17.91 8.53
N LEU A 34 13.72 19.16 8.74
CA LEU A 34 14.88 19.79 8.12
C LEU A 34 16.14 19.80 9.02
N ASP A 35 16.16 19.01 10.08
CA ASP A 35 17.29 18.90 11.02
C ASP A 35 18.50 18.11 10.48
N GLY A 36 18.40 17.60 9.25
CA GLY A 36 19.44 16.80 8.59
C GLY A 36 19.43 15.30 8.95
N LYS A 37 18.40 14.83 9.67
CA LYS A 37 18.24 13.42 10.11
C LYS A 37 17.03 12.74 9.51
N HIS A 38 16.21 13.44 8.75
CA HIS A 38 15.08 12.90 8.03
C HIS A 38 15.48 12.68 6.57
N TYR A 39 15.40 11.43 6.13
CA TYR A 39 15.67 11.05 4.75
C TYR A 39 14.35 10.99 3.98
N VAL A 40 14.42 11.32 2.67
CA VAL A 40 13.27 11.24 1.77
C VAL A 40 13.23 9.82 1.19
N GLY A 41 12.09 9.16 1.28
CA GLY A 41 11.89 7.79 0.82
C GLY A 41 11.98 7.62 -0.69
N GLY A 42 12.10 6.37 -1.16
CA GLY A 42 12.04 6.02 -2.58
C GLY A 42 13.29 6.32 -3.41
N SER A 43 14.36 6.82 -2.80
CA SER A 43 15.63 7.12 -3.48
C SER A 43 16.81 6.50 -2.75
N LEU A 44 17.20 5.31 -3.19
CA LEU A 44 18.43 4.68 -2.71
C LEU A 44 19.64 5.43 -3.23
N SER A 45 20.44 5.98 -2.35
CA SER A 45 21.71 6.64 -2.69
C SER A 45 22.85 6.04 -1.87
N PHE A 46 23.91 5.61 -2.54
CA PHE A 46 25.12 5.10 -1.90
C PHE A 46 26.19 6.20 -1.90
N PRO A 47 26.98 6.37 -0.83
CA PRO A 47 26.98 5.60 0.43
C PRO A 47 25.94 6.06 1.45
N LYS A 48 25.31 7.20 1.25
CA LYS A 48 24.35 7.80 2.17
C LYS A 48 23.28 8.54 1.39
N SER A 49 22.02 8.36 1.77
CA SER A 49 20.89 9.10 1.23
C SER A 49 20.95 10.58 1.63
N LYS A 50 20.33 11.44 0.84
CA LYS A 50 20.23 12.86 1.14
C LYS A 50 19.12 13.11 2.14
N ALA A 51 19.39 13.94 3.14
CA ALA A 51 18.36 14.42 4.06
C ALA A 51 17.42 15.42 3.37
N ALA A 52 16.23 15.57 3.93
CA ALA A 52 15.26 16.56 3.48
C ALA A 52 15.81 17.98 3.53
N THR A 53 15.51 18.78 2.49
CA THR A 53 16.00 20.16 2.33
C THR A 53 14.90 21.21 2.34
N ALA A 54 13.66 20.82 2.06
CA ALA A 54 12.49 21.68 2.09
C ALA A 54 11.22 20.87 2.35
N ILE A 55 10.17 21.53 2.79
CA ILE A 55 8.81 20.99 2.90
C ILE A 55 7.94 21.80 1.93
N TYR A 56 7.30 21.11 1.01
CA TYR A 56 6.46 21.71 -0.02
C TYR A 56 4.98 21.71 0.36
N ASP A 57 4.53 20.58 0.95
CA ASP A 57 3.17 20.40 1.43
C ASP A 57 3.13 19.34 2.55
N ASP A 58 1.93 19.09 3.08
CA ASP A 58 1.72 18.23 4.24
C ASP A 58 1.77 16.75 3.86
N GLN A 59 2.38 15.95 4.72
CA GLN A 59 2.37 14.50 4.73
C GLN A 59 1.39 14.04 5.80
N ARG A 60 0.46 13.14 5.49
CA ARG A 60 -0.70 12.84 6.34
C ARG A 60 -0.95 11.34 6.50
N VAL A 61 -1.68 10.99 7.55
CA VAL A 61 -2.44 9.74 7.64
C VAL A 61 -3.92 10.04 7.43
N ARG A 62 -4.62 9.15 6.73
CA ARG A 62 -6.06 9.18 6.51
C ARG A 62 -6.64 7.82 6.85
N VAL A 63 -7.75 7.80 7.58
CA VAL A 63 -8.35 6.56 8.10
C VAL A 63 -9.83 6.56 7.84
N ILE A 64 -10.35 5.42 7.39
CA ILE A 64 -11.78 5.10 7.45
C ILE A 64 -12.04 3.90 8.36
N ALA A 65 -13.12 3.99 9.12
CA ALA A 65 -13.75 2.87 9.82
C ALA A 65 -15.04 2.55 9.08
N ILE A 66 -15.21 1.31 8.63
CA ILE A 66 -16.36 0.89 7.81
C ILE A 66 -17.02 -0.36 8.39
N ASN A 67 -18.37 -0.37 8.36
CA ASN A 67 -19.18 -1.46 8.84
C ASN A 67 -20.43 -1.61 7.96
N ASP A 68 -20.84 -2.86 7.69
CA ASP A 68 -22.02 -3.16 6.88
C ASP A 68 -23.32 -3.33 7.68
N GLY A 69 -23.29 -3.07 8.99
CA GLY A 69 -24.46 -3.24 9.87
C GLY A 69 -24.86 -4.68 10.16
N SER A 70 -24.08 -5.67 9.69
CA SER A 70 -24.38 -7.11 9.92
C SER A 70 -24.07 -7.58 11.35
N GLY A 71 -23.44 -6.76 12.18
CA GLY A 71 -22.96 -7.15 13.51
C GLY A 71 -21.63 -7.93 13.50
N ARG A 72 -21.05 -8.21 12.32
CA ARG A 72 -19.79 -8.96 12.17
C ARG A 72 -18.53 -8.13 12.48
N GLY A 73 -18.67 -6.85 12.80
CA GLY A 73 -17.61 -5.97 13.24
C GLY A 73 -17.19 -4.92 12.20
N THR A 74 -16.25 -4.08 12.60
CA THR A 74 -15.77 -2.93 11.84
C THR A 74 -14.41 -3.23 11.23
N LEU A 75 -14.19 -2.81 9.98
CA LEU A 75 -12.89 -2.81 9.32
C LEU A 75 -12.30 -1.40 9.35
N ILE A 76 -10.99 -1.33 9.54
CA ILE A 76 -10.21 -0.11 9.47
C ILE A 76 -9.31 -0.18 8.25
N PHE A 77 -9.28 0.90 7.46
CA PHE A 77 -8.27 1.15 6.45
C PHE A 77 -7.58 2.47 6.77
N ALA A 78 -6.30 2.40 7.10
CA ALA A 78 -5.44 3.55 7.34
C ALA A 78 -4.44 3.68 6.19
N VAL A 79 -4.35 4.85 5.59
CA VAL A 79 -3.43 5.15 4.49
C VAL A 79 -2.47 6.24 4.93
N ILE A 80 -1.19 5.94 4.86
CA ILE A 80 -0.09 6.79 5.30
C ILE A 80 0.60 7.36 4.07
N ASP A 81 0.84 8.67 4.06
CA ASP A 81 1.74 9.28 3.10
C ASP A 81 3.17 8.81 3.40
N GLY A 82 3.71 7.97 2.55
CA GLY A 82 5.02 7.37 2.72
C GLY A 82 5.40 6.45 1.57
N PHE A 83 6.67 6.08 1.52
CA PHE A 83 7.20 5.17 0.51
C PHE A 83 6.79 3.71 0.76
N GLY A 84 6.89 3.25 2.00
CA GLY A 84 6.55 1.89 2.40
C GLY A 84 6.32 1.82 3.90
N ILE A 85 5.64 0.79 4.36
CA ILE A 85 5.53 0.45 5.78
C ILE A 85 5.75 -1.03 5.95
N SER A 86 6.52 -1.43 6.96
CA SER A 86 6.81 -2.84 7.19
C SER A 86 5.71 -3.54 7.99
N SER A 87 5.57 -4.87 7.81
CA SER A 87 4.70 -5.69 8.66
C SER A 87 5.04 -5.56 10.15
N THR A 88 6.29 -5.28 10.48
CA THR A 88 6.73 -5.03 11.86
C THR A 88 6.09 -3.76 12.43
N ASP A 89 6.10 -2.66 11.66
CA ASP A 89 5.47 -1.40 12.06
C ASP A 89 3.94 -1.52 12.11
N VAL A 90 3.34 -2.18 11.12
CA VAL A 90 1.89 -2.47 11.10
C VAL A 90 1.47 -3.25 12.35
N ARG A 91 2.22 -4.31 12.71
CA ARG A 91 1.96 -5.09 13.93
C ARG A 91 2.15 -4.24 15.19
N GLY A 92 3.12 -3.32 15.19
CA GLY A 92 3.33 -2.34 16.27
C GLY A 92 2.11 -1.46 16.49
N ILE A 93 1.58 -0.81 15.46
CA ILE A 93 0.38 0.03 15.52
C ILE A 93 -0.85 -0.79 15.95
N ARG A 94 -1.05 -1.99 15.38
CA ARG A 94 -2.12 -2.91 15.79
C ARG A 94 -2.04 -3.30 17.27
N LYS A 95 -0.83 -3.46 17.80
CA LYS A 95 -0.62 -3.77 19.22
C LYS A 95 -1.07 -2.62 20.12
N GLU A 96 -0.79 -1.38 19.76
CA GLU A 96 -1.24 -0.20 20.51
C GLU A 96 -2.77 -0.03 20.47
N LEU A 97 -3.41 -0.48 19.39
CA LEU A 97 -4.86 -0.46 19.23
C LEU A 97 -5.59 -1.68 19.82
N ALA A 98 -4.89 -2.67 20.38
CA ALA A 98 -5.48 -3.97 20.71
C ALA A 98 -6.69 -3.89 21.65
N ASP A 99 -6.59 -3.13 22.74
CA ASP A 99 -7.68 -2.97 23.71
C ASP A 99 -8.84 -2.16 23.12
N PHE A 100 -8.53 -1.10 22.37
CA PHE A 100 -9.54 -0.29 21.70
C PHE A 100 -10.28 -1.10 20.63
N ALA A 101 -9.57 -1.89 19.83
CA ALA A 101 -10.14 -2.76 18.81
C ALA A 101 -11.09 -3.80 19.41
N LYS A 102 -10.69 -4.41 20.54
CA LYS A 102 -11.54 -5.36 21.26
C LYS A 102 -12.81 -4.70 21.81
N ALA A 103 -12.69 -3.50 22.38
CA ALA A 103 -13.81 -2.78 22.97
C ALA A 103 -14.84 -2.30 21.91
N ASN A 104 -14.40 -2.06 20.67
CA ASN A 104 -15.22 -1.52 19.58
C ASN A 104 -15.55 -2.53 18.49
N ASN A 105 -15.35 -3.84 18.73
CA ASN A 105 -15.59 -4.91 17.76
C ASN A 105 -14.91 -4.65 16.39
N ILE A 106 -13.66 -4.18 16.42
CA ILE A 106 -12.84 -4.01 15.22
C ILE A 106 -12.23 -5.40 14.88
N VAL A 107 -12.49 -5.89 13.69
CA VAL A 107 -12.12 -7.24 13.25
C VAL A 107 -10.96 -7.25 12.24
N GLY A 108 -10.63 -6.10 11.67
CA GLY A 108 -9.47 -5.93 10.79
C GLY A 108 -8.95 -4.50 10.85
N ILE A 109 -7.63 -4.35 10.94
CA ILE A 109 -6.93 -3.06 10.84
C ILE A 109 -5.93 -3.22 9.72
N ASN A 110 -6.22 -2.59 8.59
CA ASN A 110 -5.39 -2.61 7.40
C ASN A 110 -4.68 -1.26 7.25
N ILE A 111 -3.38 -1.29 7.06
CA ILE A 111 -2.54 -0.10 6.96
C ILE A 111 -1.76 -0.18 5.67
N SER A 112 -1.86 0.85 4.83
CA SER A 112 -1.13 0.96 3.57
C SER A 112 -0.41 2.29 3.45
N VAL A 113 0.38 2.41 2.40
CA VAL A 113 1.03 3.65 1.99
C VAL A 113 0.60 4.01 0.56
N LEU A 114 0.86 5.26 0.15
CA LEU A 114 0.62 5.71 -1.23
C LEU A 114 1.87 5.61 -2.12
N HIS A 115 2.93 5.00 -1.62
CA HIS A 115 4.21 4.81 -2.32
C HIS A 115 4.81 6.12 -2.83
N GLN A 116 4.74 7.18 -2.02
CA GLN A 116 5.27 8.48 -2.37
C GLN A 116 6.79 8.51 -2.19
N HIS A 117 7.51 8.74 -3.29
CA HIS A 117 8.96 8.82 -3.31
C HIS A 117 9.53 10.16 -2.81
N SER A 118 8.69 11.00 -2.23
CA SER A 118 9.06 12.34 -1.73
C SER A 118 8.56 12.60 -0.30
N CYS A 119 8.20 11.56 0.43
CA CYS A 119 7.85 11.64 1.85
C CYS A 119 9.05 11.29 2.75
N VAL A 120 8.97 11.62 4.03
CA VAL A 120 9.93 11.12 5.02
C VAL A 120 9.92 9.59 5.00
N ASP A 121 11.10 8.97 5.05
CA ASP A 121 11.24 7.52 4.96
C ASP A 121 10.58 6.80 6.13
N THR A 122 9.49 6.13 5.84
CA THR A 122 8.71 5.30 6.77
C THR A 122 9.11 3.83 6.71
N PHE A 123 9.91 3.42 5.69
CA PHE A 123 10.28 2.03 5.47
C PHE A 123 11.70 1.69 5.95
N GLY A 124 12.59 2.69 6.04
CA GLY A 124 13.93 2.51 6.59
C GLY A 124 15.00 2.13 5.58
N MET A 125 14.73 2.23 4.29
CA MET A 125 15.69 1.94 3.22
C MET A 125 16.66 3.08 2.95
N ASN A 126 16.32 4.30 3.32
CA ASN A 126 17.12 5.49 3.05
C ASN A 126 17.91 5.88 4.30
N GLY A 127 19.22 6.12 4.16
CA GLY A 127 20.04 6.46 5.31
C GLY A 127 21.52 6.34 5.03
N ASP A 128 22.30 6.16 6.09
CA ASP A 128 23.73 5.90 6.02
C ASP A 128 24.00 4.40 5.90
N LEU A 129 23.96 3.89 4.67
CA LEU A 129 24.10 2.47 4.35
C LEU A 129 25.45 1.92 4.84
N VAL A 130 26.54 2.70 4.74
CA VAL A 130 27.86 2.28 5.23
C VAL A 130 27.82 2.08 6.74
N LYS A 131 27.23 3.01 7.48
CA LYS A 131 27.08 2.89 8.92
C LYS A 131 26.23 1.67 9.31
N MET A 132 25.13 1.42 8.59
CA MET A 132 24.27 0.24 8.82
C MET A 132 25.06 -1.06 8.62
N ILE A 133 25.76 -1.22 7.49
CA ILE A 133 26.55 -2.42 7.15
C ILE A 133 27.61 -2.72 8.22
N PHE A 134 28.28 -1.71 8.77
CA PHE A 134 29.33 -1.94 9.78
C PHE A 134 28.80 -2.05 11.20
N THR A 135 27.66 -1.45 11.54
CA THR A 135 27.15 -1.42 12.92
C THR A 135 26.19 -2.55 13.23
N ASN A 136 25.27 -2.87 12.30
CA ASN A 136 24.22 -3.85 12.54
C ASN A 136 24.75 -5.26 12.86
N PRO A 137 25.80 -5.79 12.20
CA PRO A 137 26.35 -7.11 12.56
C PRO A 137 26.87 -7.17 14.00
N ALA A 138 27.47 -6.08 14.48
CA ALA A 138 27.95 -6.01 15.86
C ALA A 138 26.79 -5.95 16.85
N LEU A 139 25.75 -5.16 16.58
CA LEU A 139 24.53 -5.09 17.41
C LEU A 139 23.80 -6.44 17.43
N ASN A 140 23.62 -7.09 16.27
CA ASN A 140 23.01 -8.43 16.19
C ASN A 140 23.78 -9.45 17.01
N ARG A 141 25.11 -9.44 16.93
CA ARG A 141 25.94 -10.34 17.73
C ARG A 141 25.78 -10.09 19.22
N ILE A 142 25.69 -8.83 19.66
CA ILE A 142 25.46 -8.46 21.06
C ILE A 142 24.08 -8.96 21.50
N ASN A 143 23.04 -8.69 20.72
CA ASN A 143 21.68 -9.13 21.02
C ASN A 143 21.61 -10.67 21.19
N ASN A 144 22.18 -11.41 20.24
CA ASN A 144 22.18 -12.88 20.26
C ASN A 144 23.02 -13.45 21.40
N THR A 145 24.14 -12.78 21.79
CA THR A 145 25.03 -13.29 22.82
C THR A 145 24.53 -13.02 24.23
N PHE A 146 23.91 -11.86 24.45
CA PHE A 146 23.54 -11.39 25.79
C PHE A 146 22.02 -11.32 26.00
N GLY A 147 21.20 -11.71 25.01
CA GLY A 147 19.75 -11.61 25.09
C GLY A 147 19.25 -10.17 25.21
N THR A 148 19.99 -9.21 24.64
CA THR A 148 19.60 -7.79 24.59
C THR A 148 18.77 -7.52 23.35
N ASP A 149 18.08 -6.40 23.33
CA ASP A 149 17.20 -5.98 22.23
C ASP A 149 17.61 -4.57 21.74
N TYR A 150 18.90 -4.40 21.42
CA TYR A 150 19.36 -3.17 20.81
C TYR A 150 18.76 -3.02 19.41
N LYS A 151 18.06 -1.88 19.16
CA LYS A 151 17.49 -1.58 17.85
C LYS A 151 18.61 -1.47 16.80
N LEU A 152 18.46 -2.22 15.71
CA LEU A 152 19.37 -2.13 14.57
C LEU A 152 19.17 -0.78 13.85
N LEU A 153 20.23 -0.30 13.21
CA LEU A 153 20.17 0.95 12.45
C LEU A 153 19.41 0.70 11.14
N ASN A 154 18.51 1.61 10.83
CA ASN A 154 17.84 1.71 9.55
C ASN A 154 17.67 3.20 9.19
N GLY A 155 17.00 3.53 8.09
CA GLY A 155 16.77 4.92 7.65
C GLY A 155 15.65 5.64 8.37
N GLN A 156 14.84 4.94 9.17
CA GLN A 156 13.72 5.54 9.89
C GLN A 156 14.22 6.53 10.95
N ASN A 157 13.61 7.70 11.00
CA ASN A 157 13.79 8.61 12.13
C ASN A 157 12.89 8.16 13.29
N ALA A 158 13.46 7.87 14.46
CA ALA A 158 12.72 7.29 15.60
C ALA A 158 11.64 8.24 16.17
N SER A 159 11.87 9.56 16.18
CA SER A 159 10.88 10.53 16.65
C SER A 159 9.73 10.67 15.65
N PHE A 160 10.03 10.67 14.36
CA PHE A 160 9.03 10.67 13.30
C PHE A 160 8.17 9.40 13.34
N MET A 161 8.77 8.22 13.43
CA MET A 161 8.03 6.96 13.51
C MET A 161 7.16 6.88 14.76
N LYS A 162 7.65 7.39 15.90
CA LYS A 162 6.81 7.46 17.11
C LYS A 162 5.60 8.37 16.89
N HIS A 163 5.79 9.55 16.30
CA HIS A 163 4.70 10.45 15.96
C HIS A 163 3.72 9.81 14.98
N LEU A 164 4.23 9.14 13.94
CA LEU A 164 3.41 8.39 12.98
C LEU A 164 2.52 7.36 13.68
N TYR A 165 3.06 6.58 14.64
CA TYR A 165 2.27 5.64 15.43
C TYR A 165 1.18 6.36 16.21
N ASP A 166 1.57 7.40 17.00
CA ASP A 166 0.65 8.14 17.86
C ASP A 166 -0.54 8.69 17.04
N VAL A 167 -0.27 9.41 15.95
CA VAL A 167 -1.32 10.05 15.15
C VAL A 167 -2.13 9.03 14.32
N THR A 168 -1.54 7.90 13.93
CA THR A 168 -2.29 6.82 13.27
C THR A 168 -3.29 6.19 14.25
N VAL A 169 -2.83 5.89 15.47
CA VAL A 169 -3.69 5.37 16.53
C VAL A 169 -4.83 6.34 16.85
N ASP A 170 -4.54 7.62 16.96
CA ASP A 170 -5.55 8.64 17.28
C ASP A 170 -6.53 8.85 16.11
N SER A 171 -6.05 8.83 14.85
CA SER A 171 -6.91 8.91 13.67
C SER A 171 -7.83 7.69 13.52
N VAL A 172 -7.38 6.48 13.92
CA VAL A 172 -8.24 5.29 13.98
C VAL A 172 -9.36 5.49 15.02
N LYS A 173 -9.01 5.99 16.21
CA LYS A 173 -10.01 6.28 17.24
C LYS A 173 -11.00 7.35 16.80
N GLU A 174 -10.54 8.41 16.14
CA GLU A 174 -11.38 9.45 15.54
C GLU A 174 -12.34 8.87 14.50
N ALA A 175 -11.83 8.05 13.56
CA ALA A 175 -12.65 7.40 12.54
C ALA A 175 -13.75 6.54 13.16
N VAL A 176 -13.44 5.72 14.17
CA VAL A 176 -14.43 4.88 14.85
C VAL A 176 -15.46 5.72 15.59
N ASN A 177 -15.03 6.77 16.31
CA ASN A 177 -15.91 7.62 17.09
C ASN A 177 -16.81 8.53 16.21
N SER A 178 -16.41 8.79 14.98
CA SER A 178 -17.16 9.61 14.01
C SER A 178 -18.10 8.79 13.13
N MET A 179 -18.17 7.46 13.29
CA MET A 179 -19.03 6.61 12.45
C MET A 179 -20.48 7.04 12.49
N THR A 180 -21.08 7.11 11.31
CA THR A 180 -22.52 7.38 11.12
C THR A 180 -23.07 6.49 10.03
N THR A 181 -24.37 6.22 10.04
CA THR A 181 -25.04 5.48 8.97
C THR A 181 -25.13 6.30 7.69
N GLY A 182 -25.28 5.64 6.57
CA GLY A 182 -25.40 6.28 5.28
C GLY A 182 -25.50 5.30 4.11
N LYS A 183 -25.35 5.85 2.92
CA LYS A 183 -25.33 5.09 1.66
C LYS A 183 -23.96 5.15 1.01
N MET A 184 -23.57 4.04 0.39
CA MET A 184 -22.36 3.91 -0.40
C MET A 184 -22.73 3.84 -1.89
N TYR A 185 -22.03 4.62 -2.71
CA TYR A 185 -22.14 4.61 -4.16
C TYR A 185 -20.78 4.29 -4.78
N TYR A 186 -20.78 3.59 -5.89
CA TYR A 186 -19.61 3.24 -6.66
C TYR A 186 -19.71 3.74 -8.08
N SER A 187 -18.60 4.25 -8.61
CA SER A 187 -18.44 4.62 -10.03
C SER A 187 -17.01 4.41 -10.49
N GLU A 188 -16.85 4.17 -11.77
CA GLU A 188 -15.58 4.08 -12.47
C GLU A 188 -15.36 5.35 -13.28
N ILE A 189 -14.17 5.93 -13.18
CA ILE A 189 -13.81 7.17 -13.87
C ILE A 189 -12.60 6.87 -14.74
N GLU A 190 -12.76 7.02 -16.06
CA GLU A 190 -11.65 6.75 -16.99
C GLU A 190 -10.52 7.78 -16.82
N ALA A 191 -9.31 7.29 -16.62
CA ALA A 191 -8.10 8.08 -16.36
C ALA A 191 -6.86 7.61 -17.16
N GLY A 192 -7.03 6.66 -18.10
CA GLY A 192 -5.93 6.03 -18.82
C GLY A 192 -5.02 7.00 -19.58
N GLU A 193 -5.54 8.17 -19.99
CA GLU A 193 -4.71 9.20 -20.62
C GLU A 193 -3.64 9.79 -19.68
N TYR A 194 -3.82 9.68 -18.35
CA TYR A 194 -2.92 10.17 -17.30
C TYR A 194 -2.01 9.08 -16.75
N ILE A 195 -2.17 7.83 -17.17
CA ILE A 195 -1.47 6.66 -16.67
C ILE A 195 -0.51 6.13 -17.73
N ARG A 196 0.64 5.63 -17.32
CA ARG A 196 1.60 4.98 -18.20
C ARG A 196 2.14 3.73 -17.53
N ASP A 197 1.99 2.60 -18.21
CA ASP A 197 2.75 1.40 -17.94
C ASP A 197 4.15 1.50 -18.57
N LYS A 198 5.19 1.08 -17.88
CA LYS A 198 6.58 1.13 -18.32
C LYS A 198 7.17 -0.26 -18.58
N ARG A 199 6.40 -1.32 -18.32
CA ARG A 199 6.83 -2.70 -18.40
C ARG A 199 5.89 -3.51 -19.29
N GLU A 200 6.46 -4.42 -20.10
CA GLU A 200 5.68 -5.46 -20.76
C GLU A 200 5.33 -6.59 -19.76
N PRO A 201 4.16 -7.20 -19.88
CA PRO A 201 3.08 -6.89 -20.81
C PRO A 201 2.37 -5.58 -20.42
N MET A 202 1.98 -4.74 -21.39
CA MET A 202 1.27 -3.49 -21.13
C MET A 202 -0.17 -3.77 -20.64
N VAL A 203 -0.28 -4.07 -19.37
CA VAL A 203 -1.53 -4.36 -18.65
C VAL A 203 -1.66 -3.42 -17.48
N PHE A 204 -2.73 -2.64 -17.42
CA PHE A 204 -3.01 -1.77 -16.27
C PHE A 204 -4.50 -1.46 -16.17
N ASP A 205 -4.94 -1.17 -14.97
CA ASP A 205 -6.26 -0.61 -14.75
C ASP A 205 -6.26 0.88 -15.12
N SER A 206 -7.01 1.25 -16.14
CA SER A 206 -7.09 2.64 -16.63
C SER A 206 -8.04 3.51 -15.81
N LYS A 207 -8.72 2.97 -14.81
CA LYS A 207 -9.81 3.62 -14.11
C LYS A 207 -9.42 4.12 -12.72
N ILE A 208 -10.16 5.10 -12.25
CA ILE A 208 -10.25 5.48 -10.84
C ILE A 208 -11.56 4.92 -10.31
N HIS A 209 -11.50 3.98 -9.39
CA HIS A 209 -12.64 3.38 -8.72
C HIS A 209 -13.03 4.27 -7.53
N ARG A 210 -14.14 5.01 -7.64
CA ARG A 210 -14.60 5.92 -6.59
C ARG A 210 -15.74 5.29 -5.79
N PHE A 211 -15.53 5.11 -4.49
CA PHE A 211 -16.58 4.83 -3.50
C PHE A 211 -16.94 6.13 -2.78
N ARG A 212 -18.19 6.54 -2.88
CA ARG A 212 -18.69 7.76 -2.26
C ARG A 212 -19.69 7.39 -1.15
N PHE A 213 -19.31 7.66 0.09
CA PHE A 213 -20.19 7.50 1.24
C PHE A 213 -20.91 8.79 1.55
N VAL A 214 -22.24 8.73 1.57
CA VAL A 214 -23.15 9.85 1.87
C VAL A 214 -23.80 9.60 3.23
N PRO A 215 -23.42 10.34 4.29
CA PRO A 215 -23.94 10.14 5.64
C PRO A 215 -25.38 10.64 5.78
N ASP A 216 -26.23 9.86 6.49
CA ASP A 216 -27.66 10.18 6.74
C ASP A 216 -27.85 11.46 7.57
N ASN A 217 -26.87 11.81 8.39
CA ASN A 217 -26.92 12.97 9.29
C ASN A 217 -26.50 14.29 8.62
N GLY A 218 -26.17 14.27 7.32
CA GLY A 218 -25.78 15.45 6.57
C GLY A 218 -24.37 15.99 6.92
N THR A 219 -23.53 15.21 7.60
CA THR A 219 -22.11 15.53 7.76
C THR A 219 -21.37 15.38 6.45
N LYS A 220 -20.08 15.69 6.44
CA LYS A 220 -19.22 15.67 5.27
C LYS A 220 -19.17 14.27 4.65
N GLU A 221 -19.36 14.15 3.34
CA GLU A 221 -19.16 12.90 2.61
C GLU A 221 -17.71 12.41 2.73
N THR A 222 -17.49 11.11 2.52
CA THR A 222 -16.16 10.54 2.43
C THR A 222 -16.03 9.77 1.12
N TRP A 223 -15.00 10.12 0.34
CA TRP A 223 -14.70 9.51 -0.95
C TRP A 223 -13.43 8.69 -0.84
N LEU A 224 -13.55 7.38 -1.06
CA LEU A 224 -12.42 6.48 -1.22
C LEU A 224 -12.18 6.28 -2.71
N CYS A 225 -10.96 6.55 -3.18
CA CYS A 225 -10.55 6.27 -4.54
C CYS A 225 -9.46 5.18 -4.54
N ASN A 226 -9.66 4.15 -5.36
CA ASN A 226 -8.63 3.16 -5.66
C ASN A 226 -8.13 3.39 -7.09
N MET A 227 -6.82 3.48 -7.25
CA MET A 227 -6.15 3.69 -8.54
C MET A 227 -4.71 3.22 -8.46
N ALA A 228 -4.15 2.80 -9.58
CA ALA A 228 -2.78 2.31 -9.68
C ALA A 228 -1.90 3.38 -10.36
N ILE A 229 -1.22 4.22 -9.58
CA ILE A 229 -0.30 5.25 -10.11
C ILE A 229 0.81 5.51 -9.10
N HIS A 230 2.06 5.19 -9.45
CA HIS A 230 3.23 5.56 -8.64
C HIS A 230 3.32 7.06 -8.39
N ALA A 231 3.53 7.44 -7.15
CA ALA A 231 3.70 8.83 -6.72
C ALA A 231 5.20 9.25 -6.76
N VAL A 232 5.72 9.39 -7.97
CA VAL A 232 7.14 9.72 -8.27
C VAL A 232 7.32 11.09 -8.93
N GLY A 233 6.34 11.96 -8.81
CA GLY A 233 6.29 13.24 -9.50
C GLY A 233 7.49 14.17 -9.21
N ASN A 234 8.03 14.15 -7.99
CA ASN A 234 9.25 14.90 -7.65
C ASN A 234 10.54 14.17 -8.07
N GLY A 235 10.45 12.90 -8.47
CA GLY A 235 11.54 12.05 -8.92
C GLY A 235 12.45 11.53 -7.82
N ALA A 236 13.15 10.45 -8.17
CA ALA A 236 14.03 9.71 -7.26
C ALA A 236 15.21 10.51 -6.68
N ALA A 237 15.54 11.70 -7.19
CA ALA A 237 16.62 12.54 -6.69
C ALA A 237 16.12 13.76 -5.89
N GLY A 238 14.82 13.94 -5.73
CA GLY A 238 14.23 15.01 -4.95
C GLY A 238 14.57 14.90 -3.46
N THR A 239 14.74 16.03 -2.81
CA THR A 239 14.99 16.13 -1.37
C THR A 239 13.94 16.98 -0.67
N GLU A 240 12.97 17.46 -1.43
CA GLU A 240 11.81 18.19 -0.93
C GLU A 240 10.74 17.22 -0.48
N ILE A 241 10.20 17.43 0.71
CA ILE A 241 9.06 16.66 1.23
C ILE A 241 7.78 17.17 0.57
N THR A 242 7.02 16.27 -0.03
CA THR A 242 5.70 16.53 -0.61
C THR A 242 4.84 15.26 -0.57
N GLY A 243 3.54 15.42 -0.30
CA GLY A 243 2.54 14.34 -0.42
C GLY A 243 2.23 13.96 -1.87
N ASP A 244 3.03 14.47 -2.84
CA ASP A 244 2.94 14.17 -4.26
C ASP A 244 1.53 14.47 -4.84
N TYR A 245 1.18 13.89 -6.01
CA TYR A 245 -0.12 14.13 -6.65
C TYR A 245 -1.33 13.80 -5.75
N PRO A 246 -1.30 12.80 -4.84
CA PRO A 246 -2.43 12.51 -3.95
C PRO A 246 -2.82 13.69 -3.06
N TYR A 247 -1.84 14.45 -2.59
CA TYR A 247 -2.10 15.67 -1.81
C TYR A 247 -2.96 16.67 -2.60
N TYR A 248 -2.67 16.88 -3.87
CA TYR A 248 -3.40 17.84 -4.71
C TYR A 248 -4.78 17.31 -5.14
N ILE A 249 -4.95 16.00 -5.30
CA ILE A 249 -6.29 15.39 -5.44
C ILE A 249 -7.12 15.68 -4.20
N GLU A 250 -6.59 15.43 -3.01
CA GLU A 250 -7.29 15.69 -1.75
C GLU A 250 -7.72 17.16 -1.63
N GLN A 251 -6.86 18.11 -2.05
CA GLN A 251 -7.24 19.53 -2.03
C GLN A 251 -8.47 19.83 -2.88
N GLU A 252 -8.60 19.23 -4.06
CA GLU A 252 -9.78 19.42 -4.94
C GLU A 252 -11.03 18.77 -4.34
N VAL A 253 -10.93 17.55 -3.81
CA VAL A 253 -12.05 16.86 -3.14
C VAL A 253 -12.48 17.60 -1.86
N ASN A 254 -11.54 18.13 -1.08
CA ASN A 254 -11.84 18.94 0.09
C ASN A 254 -12.57 20.25 -0.27
N LYS A 255 -12.22 20.90 -1.39
CA LYS A 255 -12.94 22.08 -1.93
C LYS A 255 -14.37 21.74 -2.35
N ALA A 256 -14.60 20.52 -2.82
CA ALA A 256 -15.93 20.01 -3.13
C ALA A 256 -16.77 19.64 -1.90
N GLY A 257 -16.19 19.72 -0.70
CA GLY A 257 -16.87 19.47 0.57
C GLY A 257 -16.85 18.02 1.05
N ALA A 258 -15.98 17.15 0.48
CA ALA A 258 -15.83 15.76 0.90
C ALA A 258 -14.48 15.49 1.58
N ASN A 259 -14.42 14.50 2.44
CA ASN A 259 -13.16 13.88 2.89
C ASN A 259 -12.62 12.98 1.79
N PHE A 260 -11.30 12.79 1.78
CA PHE A 260 -10.63 11.98 0.76
C PHE A 260 -9.73 10.93 1.38
N ILE A 261 -9.73 9.73 0.80
CA ILE A 261 -8.74 8.70 1.05
C ILE A 261 -8.47 7.97 -0.27
N GLN A 262 -7.19 7.75 -0.57
CA GLN A 262 -6.76 6.98 -1.73
C GLN A 262 -6.12 5.67 -1.26
N ILE A 263 -6.32 4.58 -2.00
CA ILE A 263 -5.60 3.31 -1.85
C ILE A 263 -5.00 2.97 -3.20
N GLN A 264 -3.73 2.59 -3.22
CA GLN A 264 -3.04 2.15 -4.45
C GLN A 264 -3.59 0.82 -4.95
N GLY A 265 -3.61 0.67 -6.29
CA GLY A 265 -3.99 -0.56 -6.97
C GLY A 265 -2.80 -1.50 -7.23
N ALA A 266 -2.89 -2.30 -8.31
CA ALA A 266 -1.77 -3.05 -8.86
C ALA A 266 -0.87 -2.07 -9.63
N GLU A 267 0.21 -1.62 -8.99
CA GLU A 267 0.94 -0.43 -9.47
C GLU A 267 2.39 -0.70 -9.91
N LEU A 268 2.86 -1.96 -9.86
CA LEU A 268 4.22 -2.25 -10.32
C LEU A 268 4.40 -1.68 -11.73
N ALA A 269 5.45 -0.87 -11.94
CA ALA A 269 5.76 -0.15 -13.17
C ALA A 269 4.72 0.89 -13.65
N ILE A 270 3.57 1.02 -13.02
CA ILE A 270 2.54 1.99 -13.41
C ILE A 270 2.89 3.38 -12.87
N SER A 271 3.00 4.36 -13.72
CA SER A 271 3.43 5.71 -13.33
C SER A 271 2.54 6.83 -13.88
N SER A 272 2.65 7.99 -13.24
CA SER A 272 2.04 9.23 -13.72
C SER A 272 2.58 9.61 -15.11
N LYS A 273 1.66 9.95 -16.03
CA LYS A 273 1.98 10.38 -17.40
C LYS A 273 1.88 11.89 -17.51
N HIS A 274 2.92 12.59 -17.05
CA HIS A 274 2.95 14.06 -17.06
C HIS A 274 2.92 14.67 -18.47
N ASP A 275 3.36 13.93 -19.50
CA ASP A 275 3.33 14.35 -20.88
C ASP A 275 1.89 14.66 -21.37
N SER A 276 0.87 13.99 -20.83
CA SER A 276 -0.54 14.21 -21.15
C SER A 276 -1.02 15.61 -20.82
N LEU A 277 -0.33 16.31 -19.92
CA LEU A 277 -0.72 17.67 -19.50
C LEU A 277 -0.33 18.76 -20.52
N ASN A 278 0.49 18.45 -21.53
CA ASN A 278 0.98 19.37 -22.54
C ASN A 278 1.56 20.67 -21.96
N LEU A 279 2.32 20.57 -20.87
CA LEU A 279 2.91 21.73 -20.19
C LEU A 279 4.04 22.34 -21.02
N PRO A 280 4.32 23.65 -20.86
CA PRO A 280 5.45 24.30 -21.48
C PRO A 280 6.78 23.59 -21.14
N GLU A 281 7.69 23.54 -22.12
CA GLU A 281 9.05 23.03 -21.88
C GLU A 281 9.72 23.82 -20.73
N GLY A 282 10.39 23.11 -19.82
CA GLY A 282 11.04 23.70 -18.66
C GLY A 282 10.10 23.97 -17.48
N THR A 283 8.84 23.55 -17.50
CA THR A 283 7.97 23.60 -16.33
C THR A 283 8.65 22.90 -15.16
N PRO A 284 8.80 23.57 -13.99
CA PRO A 284 9.38 22.97 -12.81
C PRO A 284 8.64 21.69 -12.39
N ARG A 285 9.38 20.69 -11.95
CA ARG A 285 8.84 19.36 -11.64
C ARG A 285 7.73 19.41 -10.57
N LEU A 286 7.92 20.16 -9.50
CA LEU A 286 6.91 20.33 -8.46
C LEU A 286 5.65 21.06 -8.95
N GLU A 287 5.79 21.96 -9.91
CA GLU A 287 4.63 22.62 -10.54
C GLU A 287 3.87 21.64 -11.46
N SER A 288 4.59 20.84 -12.25
CA SER A 288 3.99 19.76 -13.05
C SER A 288 3.24 18.76 -12.18
N LEU A 289 3.82 18.36 -11.05
CA LEU A 289 3.20 17.48 -10.06
C LEU A 289 1.89 18.05 -9.51
N LYS A 290 1.91 19.31 -9.11
CA LYS A 290 0.72 20.02 -8.63
C LYS A 290 -0.39 20.09 -9.68
N ILE A 291 -0.03 20.41 -10.92
CA ILE A 291 -0.99 20.46 -12.03
C ILE A 291 -1.57 19.07 -12.27
N TYR A 292 -0.73 18.03 -12.27
CA TYR A 292 -1.16 16.64 -12.46
C TYR A 292 -2.18 16.21 -11.40
N GLY A 293 -1.86 16.37 -10.12
CA GLY A 293 -2.78 16.00 -9.03
C GLY A 293 -4.05 16.85 -9.02
N THR A 294 -3.95 18.16 -9.32
CA THR A 294 -5.13 19.03 -9.48
C THR A 294 -6.02 18.58 -10.64
N THR A 295 -5.43 18.14 -11.76
CA THR A 295 -6.19 17.65 -12.92
C THR A 295 -6.94 16.37 -12.58
N LEU A 296 -6.29 15.39 -11.95
CA LEU A 296 -6.96 14.17 -11.48
C LEU A 296 -8.03 14.48 -10.42
N GLY A 297 -7.76 15.40 -9.50
CA GLY A 297 -8.72 15.83 -8.49
C GLY A 297 -9.99 16.42 -9.11
N LYS A 298 -9.84 17.27 -10.13
CA LYS A 298 -10.97 17.80 -10.89
C LYS A 298 -11.72 16.72 -11.66
N LEU A 299 -10.99 15.80 -12.31
CA LEU A 299 -11.59 14.64 -12.99
C LEU A 299 -12.49 13.85 -12.03
N ILE A 300 -12.02 13.59 -10.80
CA ILE A 300 -12.80 12.88 -9.77
C ILE A 300 -14.03 13.70 -9.33
N VAL A 301 -13.86 15.00 -9.08
CA VAL A 301 -14.93 15.88 -8.56
C VAL A 301 -16.00 16.18 -9.61
N GLU A 302 -15.59 16.40 -10.85
CA GLU A 302 -16.46 16.82 -11.96
C GLU A 302 -17.03 15.63 -12.74
N SER A 303 -16.65 14.38 -12.37
CA SER A 303 -17.15 13.18 -13.04
C SER A 303 -18.67 13.08 -12.98
N ASN A 304 -19.27 12.88 -14.14
CA ASN A 304 -20.70 12.61 -14.32
C ASN A 304 -20.99 11.12 -14.60
N GLU A 305 -20.02 10.23 -14.31
CA GLU A 305 -20.22 8.80 -14.48
C GLU A 305 -21.34 8.28 -13.59
N ALA A 306 -22.11 7.35 -14.13
CA ALA A 306 -23.24 6.77 -13.43
C ALA A 306 -22.79 6.06 -12.16
N GLU A 307 -23.38 6.44 -11.03
CA GLU A 307 -23.12 5.77 -9.75
C GLU A 307 -24.10 4.62 -9.51
N THR A 308 -23.59 3.53 -8.98
CA THR A 308 -24.40 2.40 -8.51
C THR A 308 -24.41 2.38 -6.97
N GLU A 309 -25.59 2.30 -6.36
CA GLU A 309 -25.68 2.12 -4.89
C GLU A 309 -25.13 0.73 -4.51
N VAL A 310 -24.17 0.70 -3.62
CA VAL A 310 -23.53 -0.53 -3.15
C VAL A 310 -24.31 -1.10 -1.98
N ALA A 311 -24.73 -2.34 -2.08
CA ALA A 311 -25.43 -3.04 -1.02
C ALA A 311 -24.53 -3.22 0.23
N PRO A 312 -25.04 -3.06 1.47
CA PRO A 312 -24.23 -3.12 2.69
C PRO A 312 -23.83 -4.58 3.01
N LEU A 313 -22.73 -4.99 2.40
CA LEU A 313 -22.12 -6.31 2.55
C LEU A 313 -20.60 -6.15 2.56
N LEU A 314 -19.95 -6.61 3.62
CA LEU A 314 -18.51 -6.73 3.74
C LEU A 314 -18.15 -8.17 4.13
N ASN A 315 -17.56 -8.93 3.24
CA ASN A 315 -16.89 -10.17 3.59
C ASN A 315 -15.37 -9.90 3.62
N TYR A 316 -14.68 -10.45 4.61
CA TYR A 316 -13.26 -10.11 4.82
C TYR A 316 -12.53 -11.33 5.38
N ARG A 317 -11.40 -11.69 4.76
CA ARG A 317 -10.52 -12.75 5.22
C ARG A 317 -9.07 -12.38 4.94
N MET A 318 -8.19 -12.66 5.90
CA MET A 318 -6.73 -12.50 5.77
C MET A 318 -6.04 -13.84 5.96
N LYS A 319 -4.86 -13.95 5.36
CA LYS A 319 -3.98 -15.11 5.47
C LYS A 319 -2.53 -14.65 5.61
N GLU A 320 -1.84 -15.14 6.63
CA GLU A 320 -0.38 -15.04 6.72
C GLU A 320 0.25 -16.04 5.74
N TYR A 321 1.28 -15.62 5.04
CA TYR A 321 2.06 -16.47 4.16
C TYR A 321 3.54 -16.04 4.17
N TYR A 322 4.39 -16.88 3.56
CA TYR A 322 5.83 -16.73 3.62
C TYR A 322 6.38 -16.64 2.21
N VAL A 323 7.13 -15.57 1.92
CA VAL A 323 7.71 -15.32 0.60
C VAL A 323 9.21 -15.56 0.67
N PRO A 324 9.76 -16.53 -0.11
CA PRO A 324 11.19 -16.81 -0.13
C PRO A 324 12.01 -15.59 -0.57
N VAL A 325 13.10 -15.30 0.15
CA VAL A 325 14.06 -14.26 -0.24
C VAL A 325 15.14 -14.91 -1.08
N THR A 326 14.97 -14.87 -2.40
CA THR A 326 15.96 -15.40 -3.37
C THR A 326 16.82 -14.29 -4.00
N ASN A 327 16.47 -13.02 -3.77
CA ASN A 327 17.28 -11.87 -4.13
C ASN A 327 18.50 -11.78 -3.21
N GLN A 328 19.70 -11.95 -3.75
CA GLN A 328 20.95 -12.01 -2.98
C GLN A 328 21.25 -10.74 -2.17
N ILE A 329 20.83 -9.58 -2.65
CA ILE A 329 21.01 -8.29 -1.95
C ILE A 329 20.10 -8.24 -0.74
N LEU A 330 18.82 -8.58 -0.91
CA LEU A 330 17.86 -8.60 0.19
C LEU A 330 18.15 -9.73 1.17
N GLU A 331 18.61 -10.88 0.69
CA GLU A 331 19.10 -11.97 1.54
C GLU A 331 20.26 -11.51 2.44
N PHE A 332 21.25 -10.82 1.85
CA PHE A 332 22.36 -10.25 2.61
C PHE A 332 21.88 -9.18 3.60
N ALA A 333 21.01 -8.26 3.18
CA ALA A 333 20.41 -7.25 4.05
C ALA A 333 19.61 -7.87 5.21
N GLY A 334 18.84 -8.93 4.94
CA GLY A 334 18.10 -9.70 5.94
C GLY A 334 19.01 -10.36 6.98
N LYS A 335 20.09 -10.99 6.52
CA LYS A 335 21.12 -11.59 7.41
C LYS A 335 21.83 -10.54 8.29
N LEU A 336 21.94 -9.30 7.80
CA LEU A 336 22.47 -8.18 8.58
C LEU A 336 21.43 -7.55 9.52
N GLY A 337 20.14 -7.94 9.42
CA GLY A 337 19.05 -7.32 10.15
C GLY A 337 18.77 -5.88 9.67
N ALA A 338 19.05 -5.58 8.43
CA ALA A 338 18.82 -4.25 7.84
C ALA A 338 17.39 -4.11 7.25
N LEU A 339 16.69 -5.22 7.02
CA LEU A 339 15.29 -5.19 6.60
C LEU A 339 14.37 -4.91 7.79
N THR A 340 13.39 -4.06 7.58
CA THR A 340 12.36 -3.73 8.58
C THR A 340 11.18 -4.70 8.57
N ASN A 341 11.02 -5.47 7.48
CA ASN A 341 10.03 -6.54 7.38
C ASN A 341 10.29 -7.65 8.42
N THR A 342 9.27 -8.43 8.71
CA THR A 342 9.43 -9.63 9.53
C THR A 342 10.11 -10.73 8.72
N VAL A 343 11.38 -10.96 8.97
CA VAL A 343 12.17 -12.00 8.30
C VAL A 343 12.33 -13.20 9.22
N VAL A 344 12.06 -14.39 8.70
CA VAL A 344 12.20 -15.67 9.42
C VAL A 344 13.15 -16.58 8.67
N ALA A 345 13.88 -17.43 9.41
CA ALA A 345 14.68 -18.51 8.84
C ALA A 345 13.85 -19.79 8.85
N THR A 346 13.68 -20.42 7.69
CA THR A 346 12.83 -21.60 7.53
C THR A 346 13.51 -22.92 7.87
N ASP A 347 14.83 -22.96 7.76
CA ASP A 347 15.63 -24.16 8.03
C ASP A 347 17.03 -23.79 8.53
N ASP A 348 17.39 -24.31 9.71
CA ASP A 348 18.72 -24.15 10.27
C ASP A 348 19.84 -24.77 9.37
N SER A 349 19.47 -25.69 8.48
CA SER A 349 20.43 -26.40 7.60
C SER A 349 20.66 -25.65 6.27
N ASN A 350 19.67 -24.96 5.72
CA ASN A 350 19.73 -24.30 4.40
C ASN A 350 19.91 -22.79 4.48
N ASN A 351 19.70 -22.18 5.66
CA ASN A 351 19.84 -20.74 5.87
C ASN A 351 18.96 -19.89 4.92
N VAL A 352 17.82 -20.44 4.49
CA VAL A 352 16.86 -19.78 3.63
C VAL A 352 16.06 -18.78 4.46
N LEU A 353 15.99 -17.54 3.98
CA LEU A 353 15.18 -16.50 4.59
C LEU A 353 13.84 -16.41 3.86
N GLU A 354 12.79 -16.14 4.62
CA GLU A 354 11.46 -15.80 4.11
C GLU A 354 10.96 -14.52 4.79
N VAL A 355 10.19 -13.73 4.04
CA VAL A 355 9.43 -12.63 4.62
C VAL A 355 8.07 -13.18 5.05
N ALA A 356 7.77 -13.09 6.34
CA ALA A 356 6.45 -13.39 6.89
C ALA A 356 5.54 -12.19 6.71
N THR A 357 4.55 -12.31 5.83
CA THR A 357 3.61 -11.25 5.46
C THR A 357 2.18 -11.75 5.41
N GLU A 358 1.23 -10.92 5.00
CA GLU A 358 -0.18 -11.30 4.92
C GLU A 358 -0.85 -10.73 3.66
N LEU A 359 -1.71 -11.53 3.05
CA LEU A 359 -2.61 -11.10 1.99
C LEU A 359 -4.07 -11.31 2.42
N GLY A 360 -5.01 -10.75 1.67
CA GLY A 360 -6.42 -10.87 2.02
C GLY A 360 -7.36 -10.82 0.85
N TYR A 361 -8.61 -11.14 1.17
CA TYR A 361 -9.75 -11.02 0.28
C TYR A 361 -10.87 -10.25 0.97
N LEU A 362 -11.44 -9.29 0.27
CA LEU A 362 -12.55 -8.46 0.74
C LEU A 362 -13.63 -8.41 -0.34
N GLU A 363 -14.89 -8.50 0.04
CA GLU A 363 -16.00 -8.12 -0.83
C GLU A 363 -16.68 -6.86 -0.32
N ILE A 364 -16.95 -5.94 -1.24
CA ILE A 364 -17.69 -4.70 -1.00
C ILE A 364 -18.96 -4.74 -1.84
N GLY A 365 -20.10 -4.95 -1.18
CA GLY A 365 -21.34 -5.26 -1.88
C GLY A 365 -21.31 -6.66 -2.50
N THR A 366 -22.13 -6.88 -3.53
CA THR A 366 -22.31 -8.18 -4.17
C THR A 366 -21.51 -8.33 -5.48
N LYS A 367 -20.89 -7.26 -5.96
CA LYS A 367 -20.27 -7.22 -7.29
C LYS A 367 -18.77 -6.93 -7.29
N LEU A 368 -18.23 -6.43 -6.20
CA LEU A 368 -16.83 -6.04 -6.12
C LEU A 368 -16.06 -6.98 -5.20
N ALA A 369 -14.96 -7.49 -5.71
CA ALA A 369 -13.95 -8.24 -4.97
C ALA A 369 -12.68 -7.40 -4.86
N VAL A 370 -11.94 -7.53 -3.78
CA VAL A 370 -10.69 -6.83 -3.56
C VAL A 370 -9.63 -7.82 -3.11
N ALA A 371 -8.52 -7.89 -3.83
CA ALA A 371 -7.30 -8.54 -3.37
C ALA A 371 -6.49 -7.54 -2.52
N ILE A 372 -6.22 -7.88 -1.27
CA ILE A 372 -5.37 -7.12 -0.36
C ILE A 372 -3.96 -7.67 -0.47
N ILE A 373 -3.02 -6.88 -0.97
CA ILE A 373 -1.68 -7.33 -1.38
C ILE A 373 -0.58 -6.55 -0.65
N PRO A 374 0.44 -7.22 -0.09
CA PRO A 374 1.47 -6.61 0.75
C PRO A 374 2.68 -6.05 -0.02
N GLY A 375 2.50 -5.56 -1.23
CA GLY A 375 3.58 -5.02 -2.07
C GLY A 375 3.06 -4.42 -3.37
N GLU A 376 3.99 -4.13 -4.26
CA GLU A 376 3.72 -3.60 -5.59
C GLU A 376 3.44 -4.77 -6.53
N LEU A 377 2.15 -5.02 -6.79
CA LEU A 377 1.69 -6.12 -7.63
C LEU A 377 1.80 -5.75 -9.11
N GLU A 378 2.37 -6.66 -9.92
CA GLU A 378 2.30 -6.57 -11.38
C GLU A 378 0.84 -6.70 -11.83
N PRO A 379 0.32 -5.76 -12.64
CA PRO A 379 -1.07 -5.81 -13.10
C PRO A 379 -1.43 -7.08 -13.85
N ALA A 380 -0.49 -7.69 -14.57
CA ALA A 380 -0.74 -8.96 -15.24
C ALA A 380 -1.04 -10.11 -14.26
N ILE A 381 -0.46 -10.09 -13.05
CA ILE A 381 -0.83 -11.06 -11.99
C ILE A 381 -2.27 -10.83 -11.53
N ALA A 382 -2.70 -9.56 -11.42
CA ALA A 382 -4.07 -9.25 -11.04
C ALA A 382 -5.08 -9.64 -12.12
N TYR A 383 -4.82 -9.26 -13.39
CA TYR A 383 -5.82 -9.24 -14.46
C TYR A 383 -5.54 -10.21 -15.62
N GLY A 384 -4.36 -10.84 -15.63
CA GLY A 384 -3.91 -11.73 -16.72
C GLY A 384 -3.13 -10.98 -17.82
N GLY A 385 -2.62 -11.73 -18.79
CA GLY A 385 -1.85 -11.18 -19.90
C GLY A 385 -0.34 -11.35 -19.74
N TYR A 386 0.10 -12.41 -19.07
CA TYR A 386 1.50 -12.74 -18.84
C TYR A 386 2.31 -12.86 -20.14
N LEU A 387 3.62 -12.60 -20.04
CA LEU A 387 4.57 -12.88 -21.11
C LEU A 387 4.74 -14.40 -21.29
N ASP A 388 4.74 -14.85 -22.53
CA ASP A 388 5.06 -16.23 -22.91
C ASP A 388 6.58 -16.47 -22.95
N ALA A 389 6.99 -17.72 -23.19
CA ALA A 389 8.38 -18.13 -23.23
C ALA A 389 9.23 -17.35 -24.26
N ASP A 390 8.63 -16.90 -25.36
CA ASP A 390 9.37 -16.17 -26.42
C ASP A 390 9.67 -14.72 -26.01
N HIS A 391 8.91 -14.16 -25.06
CA HIS A 391 8.99 -12.76 -24.67
C HIS A 391 9.49 -12.55 -23.22
N SER A 392 9.43 -13.60 -22.37
CA SER A 392 9.87 -13.51 -20.98
C SER A 392 11.38 -13.55 -20.82
N TRP A 393 11.87 -13.01 -19.69
CA TRP A 393 13.30 -12.99 -19.37
C TRP A 393 13.93 -14.39 -19.28
N THR A 394 13.22 -15.35 -18.70
CA THR A 394 13.74 -16.71 -18.49
C THR A 394 13.56 -17.63 -19.68
N GLY A 395 12.78 -17.24 -20.69
CA GLY A 395 12.42 -18.10 -21.83
C GLY A 395 11.48 -19.25 -21.46
N THR A 396 10.64 -19.05 -20.43
CA THR A 396 9.63 -20.03 -19.98
C THR A 396 8.26 -19.39 -19.92
N ASP A 397 7.19 -20.20 -20.01
CA ASP A 397 5.84 -19.73 -19.76
C ASP A 397 5.57 -19.54 -18.25
N PHE A 398 4.57 -18.73 -17.92
CA PHE A 398 4.08 -18.54 -16.54
C PHE A 398 2.68 -19.15 -16.43
N ASP A 399 2.63 -20.42 -15.99
CA ASP A 399 1.42 -21.25 -15.97
C ASP A 399 0.63 -21.11 -14.65
N TYR A 400 0.24 -19.87 -14.32
CA TYR A 400 -0.59 -19.57 -13.15
C TYR A 400 -1.86 -18.82 -13.55
N PRO A 401 -2.99 -19.01 -12.85
CA PRO A 401 -4.17 -18.17 -13.06
C PRO A 401 -3.91 -16.75 -12.54
N SER A 402 -4.55 -15.76 -13.16
CA SER A 402 -4.61 -14.42 -12.57
C SER A 402 -5.47 -14.41 -11.31
N LEU A 403 -5.33 -13.38 -10.47
CA LEU A 403 -6.19 -13.23 -9.29
C LEU A 403 -7.67 -13.07 -9.70
N GLN A 404 -7.93 -12.40 -10.85
CA GLN A 404 -9.28 -12.29 -11.41
C GLN A 404 -9.84 -13.67 -11.82
N ASP A 405 -9.02 -14.56 -12.42
CA ASP A 405 -9.44 -15.92 -12.76
C ASP A 405 -9.80 -16.74 -11.52
N ILE A 406 -9.03 -16.57 -10.42
CA ILE A 406 -9.30 -17.24 -9.14
C ILE A 406 -10.60 -16.74 -8.51
N VAL A 407 -10.88 -15.44 -8.58
CA VAL A 407 -12.13 -14.83 -8.09
C VAL A 407 -13.32 -15.22 -8.96
N GLY A 408 -13.10 -15.42 -10.26
CA GLY A 408 -14.13 -15.72 -11.25
C GLY A 408 -14.76 -14.45 -11.85
N THR A 409 -15.72 -14.65 -12.75
CA THR A 409 -16.32 -13.57 -13.57
C THR A 409 -17.56 -12.91 -12.96
N ASP A 410 -18.05 -13.40 -11.83
CA ASP A 410 -19.26 -12.87 -11.17
C ASP A 410 -19.02 -11.56 -10.43
N LYS A 411 -17.74 -11.26 -10.13
CA LYS A 411 -17.29 -10.06 -9.44
C LYS A 411 -16.14 -9.41 -10.21
N GLU A 412 -16.10 -8.11 -10.19
CA GLU A 412 -14.98 -7.30 -10.65
C GLU A 412 -13.91 -7.27 -9.56
N LEU A 413 -12.67 -7.56 -9.92
CA LEU A 413 -11.54 -7.53 -9.01
C LEU A 413 -10.89 -6.15 -8.98
N LEU A 414 -10.77 -5.60 -7.79
CA LEU A 414 -9.90 -4.48 -7.45
C LEU A 414 -8.68 -4.98 -6.68
N VAL A 415 -7.61 -4.23 -6.69
CA VAL A 415 -6.43 -4.49 -5.86
C VAL A 415 -6.25 -3.36 -4.86
N PHE A 416 -6.08 -3.70 -3.58
CA PHE A 416 -5.57 -2.81 -2.55
C PHE A 416 -4.13 -3.20 -2.28
N GLY A 417 -3.21 -2.55 -3.00
CA GLY A 417 -1.78 -2.79 -2.95
C GLY A 417 -1.09 -2.12 -1.76
N LEU A 418 0.16 -2.49 -1.51
CA LEU A 418 1.00 -1.95 -0.44
C LEU A 418 0.33 -2.02 0.95
N MET A 419 -0.50 -3.04 1.13
CA MET A 419 -1.35 -3.17 2.32
C MET A 419 -0.70 -4.11 3.34
N ASN A 420 -0.54 -3.62 4.57
CA ASN A 420 -0.04 -4.37 5.72
C ASN A 420 1.45 -4.76 5.68
N ASP A 421 2.13 -4.55 4.58
CA ASP A 421 3.57 -4.72 4.39
C ASP A 421 4.01 -4.05 3.08
N GLN A 422 5.34 -3.95 2.88
CA GLN A 422 5.97 -3.63 1.60
C GLN A 422 7.07 -4.67 1.36
N ILE A 423 6.72 -5.75 0.66
CA ILE A 423 7.68 -6.81 0.33
C ILE A 423 8.45 -6.54 -0.98
N GLY A 424 8.22 -5.38 -1.58
CA GLY A 424 8.78 -4.98 -2.87
C GLY A 424 7.90 -5.43 -4.04
N TYR A 425 8.53 -5.59 -5.19
CA TYR A 425 7.86 -5.99 -6.42
C TYR A 425 7.38 -7.44 -6.36
N ILE A 426 6.13 -7.66 -6.74
CA ILE A 426 5.50 -8.97 -6.90
C ILE A 426 5.20 -9.12 -8.39
N LEU A 427 6.16 -9.72 -9.10
CA LEU A 427 6.11 -9.91 -10.55
C LEU A 427 6.15 -11.41 -10.90
N GLU A 428 5.90 -11.73 -12.16
CA GLU A 428 5.92 -13.09 -12.69
C GLU A 428 7.31 -13.73 -12.56
N ASP A 429 7.34 -14.99 -12.15
CA ASP A 429 8.58 -15.75 -11.94
C ASP A 429 9.41 -15.86 -13.22
N ASN A 430 8.75 -15.92 -14.39
CA ASN A 430 9.38 -16.06 -15.70
C ASN A 430 9.97 -14.75 -16.24
N ASP A 431 9.60 -13.60 -15.66
CA ASP A 431 10.11 -12.29 -16.08
C ASP A 431 10.99 -11.60 -15.05
N TYR A 432 11.37 -12.30 -13.98
CA TYR A 432 12.33 -11.81 -13.01
C TYR A 432 13.76 -11.87 -13.57
N SER A 433 14.44 -10.73 -13.61
CA SER A 433 15.85 -10.63 -14.00
C SER A 433 16.75 -10.40 -12.78
N SER A 434 18.01 -10.90 -12.86
CA SER A 434 18.96 -10.61 -11.79
C SER A 434 19.52 -9.17 -11.94
N ILE A 435 19.96 -8.57 -10.85
CA ILE A 435 20.61 -7.25 -10.84
C ILE A 435 21.77 -7.14 -11.82
N LEU A 436 22.43 -8.27 -12.12
CA LEU A 436 23.56 -8.32 -13.05
C LEU A 436 23.13 -8.17 -14.51
N SER A 437 21.85 -8.28 -14.83
CA SER A 437 21.30 -8.13 -16.18
C SER A 437 21.17 -6.68 -16.65
N GLY A 438 21.27 -5.71 -15.72
CA GLY A 438 21.11 -4.28 -16.02
C GLY A 438 19.65 -3.79 -15.99
N VAL A 439 18.70 -4.65 -15.69
CA VAL A 439 17.31 -4.29 -15.36
C VAL A 439 17.25 -3.91 -13.88
N ASN A 440 16.66 -2.79 -13.54
CA ASN A 440 16.76 -2.21 -12.20
C ASN A 440 15.53 -2.44 -11.31
N GLU A 441 14.40 -2.80 -11.91
CA GLU A 441 13.12 -2.88 -11.20
C GLU A 441 13.08 -4.07 -10.24
N GLU A 442 13.65 -5.21 -10.62
CA GLU A 442 13.71 -6.43 -9.82
C GLU A 442 14.67 -6.36 -8.63
N ILE A 443 15.53 -5.36 -8.57
CA ILE A 443 16.48 -5.20 -7.45
C ILE A 443 15.78 -5.08 -6.10
N VAL A 444 14.55 -4.60 -6.08
CA VAL A 444 13.75 -4.41 -4.86
C VAL A 444 12.71 -5.52 -4.64
N ALA A 445 12.61 -6.51 -5.53
CA ALA A 445 11.76 -7.69 -5.33
C ALA A 445 12.42 -8.67 -4.34
N THR A 446 11.62 -9.41 -3.55
CA THR A 446 12.14 -10.48 -2.67
C THR A 446 12.85 -11.57 -3.45
N GLY A 447 12.50 -11.76 -4.72
CA GLY A 447 13.13 -12.69 -5.65
C GLY A 447 12.17 -13.20 -6.72
N ASN A 448 12.63 -14.19 -7.45
CA ASN A 448 11.93 -14.76 -8.59
C ASN A 448 10.73 -15.66 -8.25
N LEU A 449 10.37 -15.79 -6.98
CA LEU A 449 9.23 -16.61 -6.54
C LEU A 449 8.12 -15.77 -5.90
N ALA A 450 8.22 -14.44 -5.95
CA ALA A 450 7.25 -13.56 -5.31
C ALA A 450 5.86 -13.69 -5.95
N GLY A 451 5.78 -13.75 -7.28
CA GLY A 451 4.52 -13.86 -8.02
C GLY A 451 3.80 -15.17 -7.76
N SER A 452 4.44 -16.29 -8.06
CA SER A 452 3.82 -17.62 -7.87
C SER A 452 3.46 -17.90 -6.41
N THR A 453 4.30 -17.49 -5.46
CA THR A 453 4.02 -17.65 -4.02
C THR A 453 2.77 -16.86 -3.62
N THR A 454 2.62 -15.62 -4.11
CA THR A 454 1.46 -14.77 -3.81
C THR A 454 0.18 -15.35 -4.43
N ILE A 455 0.23 -15.79 -5.70
CA ILE A 455 -0.92 -16.42 -6.38
C ILE A 455 -1.37 -17.69 -5.63
N ASN A 456 -0.43 -18.57 -5.30
CA ASN A 456 -0.73 -19.80 -4.56
C ASN A 456 -1.36 -19.51 -3.18
N ALA A 457 -0.82 -18.53 -2.45
CA ALA A 457 -1.35 -18.13 -1.15
C ALA A 457 -2.77 -17.55 -1.28
N PHE A 458 -3.04 -16.77 -2.34
CA PHE A 458 -4.37 -16.23 -2.63
C PHE A 458 -5.36 -17.33 -3.02
N GLU A 459 -4.94 -18.28 -3.88
CA GLU A 459 -5.78 -19.44 -4.24
C GLU A 459 -6.13 -20.30 -3.02
N GLU A 460 -5.17 -20.54 -2.11
CA GLU A 460 -5.42 -21.25 -0.85
C GLU A 460 -6.38 -20.47 0.05
N LEU A 461 -6.26 -19.15 0.12
CA LEU A 461 -7.20 -18.31 0.84
C LEU A 461 -8.61 -18.48 0.27
N MET A 462 -8.79 -18.39 -1.05
CA MET A 462 -10.08 -18.53 -1.71
C MET A 462 -10.70 -19.92 -1.49
N LYS A 463 -9.90 -20.99 -1.55
CA LYS A 463 -10.34 -22.36 -1.18
C LYS A 463 -10.80 -22.49 0.28
N SER A 464 -10.34 -21.64 1.18
CA SER A 464 -10.77 -21.65 2.58
C SER A 464 -12.11 -20.92 2.81
N ILE A 465 -12.59 -20.18 1.82
CA ILE A 465 -13.84 -19.41 1.87
C ILE A 465 -15.03 -20.26 1.37
N HIS A 466 -14.76 -21.20 0.49
CA HIS A 466 -15.71 -22.12 -0.13
C HIS A 466 -15.51 -23.55 0.36
#